data_dd4f639a40d1c9989a8b99d4d2f50f44
#
_entry.id   dd4f639a40d1c9989a8b99d4d2f50f44
#
_cell.length_a   1.000
_cell.length_b   1.000
_cell.length_c   1.000
_cell.angle_alpha   90.00
_cell.angle_beta   90.00
_cell.angle_gamma   90.00
#
_symmetry.space_group_name_H-M   'P 1'
#
loop_
_entity.id
_entity.type
_entity.pdbx_description
1 polymer ?
#
loop_
_entity_poly.entity_id
_entity_poly.type
_entity_poly.pdbx_seq_one_letter_code
_entity_poly.pdbx_strand_id
1 'polypeptide(L)'
;MLIHERGERNSVMEKEIYHVLIVEDDIEIRDGIEIYLKMQGYAVYKAKDGIEGLEIIKNNEVHLAIVDIMMPRMDGIRMVQELRKNYDFPVIMLSAKSEEVDKIAGLNIGADDYVTKPFQPLELLARVNSQLRRYARYRGLERKDDTNQERIYMVGGIELNEDKVEVRVDGELVKLTPIEFKILLLLMKSPGRVFSADEIYERVWNERAINTDTVMVHVRNIREKIEFNPKEPKYLKVVWGVGYKIENNA
;
A
#
# COMPACT_ATOMS: atom_id res chain seq x y z
N MET A 1 -57.26 17.08 10.90
CA MET A 1 -56.52 15.93 11.41
C MET A 1 -55.64 15.46 10.26
N LEU A 2 -54.44 16.05 10.16
CA LEU A 2 -53.49 15.80 9.05
C LEU A 2 -52.37 14.89 9.61
N ILE A 3 -52.32 13.66 9.10
CA ILE A 3 -51.32 12.68 9.44
C ILE A 3 -50.09 12.97 8.58
N HIS A 4 -48.98 13.36 9.21
CA HIS A 4 -47.70 13.51 8.58
C HIS A 4 -47.05 12.12 8.46
N GLU A 5 -47.04 11.56 7.26
CA GLU A 5 -46.17 10.43 6.90
C GLU A 5 -44.72 10.93 6.82
N ARG A 6 -43.91 10.54 7.79
CA ARG A 6 -42.47 10.66 7.69
C ARG A 6 -41.97 9.53 6.80
N GLY A 7 -41.62 9.87 5.56
CA GLY A 7 -40.89 8.99 4.68
C GLY A 7 -39.47 8.72 5.23
N GLU A 8 -39.26 7.53 5.74
CA GLU A 8 -37.94 7.00 6.05
C GLU A 8 -37.20 6.82 4.71
N ARG A 9 -36.26 7.72 4.43
CA ARG A 9 -35.27 7.50 3.40
C ARG A 9 -34.27 6.49 3.93
N ASN A 10 -34.50 5.22 3.68
CA ASN A 10 -33.48 4.20 3.74
C ASN A 10 -32.44 4.53 2.65
N SER A 11 -31.36 5.22 3.01
CA SER A 11 -30.17 5.28 2.19
C SER A 11 -29.51 3.91 2.26
N VAL A 12 -29.81 3.04 1.32
CA VAL A 12 -29.01 1.85 1.04
C VAL A 12 -27.63 2.40 0.63
N MET A 13 -26.65 2.30 1.52
CA MET A 13 -25.26 2.57 1.17
C MET A 13 -24.88 1.56 0.09
N GLU A 14 -24.76 2.01 -1.16
CA GLU A 14 -24.20 1.21 -2.23
C GLU A 14 -22.79 0.79 -1.76
N LYS A 15 -22.59 -0.51 -1.60
CA LYS A 15 -21.31 -1.07 -1.22
C LYS A 15 -20.36 -0.82 -2.39
N GLU A 16 -19.38 0.04 -2.20
CA GLU A 16 -18.37 0.35 -3.21
C GLU A 16 -17.70 -0.94 -3.69
N ILE A 17 -17.77 -1.21 -5.00
CA ILE A 17 -17.19 -2.41 -5.59
C ILE A 17 -15.72 -2.12 -5.90
N TYR A 18 -14.81 -2.80 -5.22
CA TYR A 18 -13.38 -2.67 -5.50
C TYR A 18 -13.01 -3.39 -6.79
N HIS A 19 -12.21 -2.71 -7.61
CA HIS A 19 -11.66 -3.22 -8.85
C HIS A 19 -10.23 -3.71 -8.63
N VAL A 20 -9.98 -4.98 -8.90
CA VAL A 20 -8.66 -5.62 -8.78
C VAL A 20 -8.14 -5.94 -10.17
N LEU A 21 -6.93 -5.50 -10.49
CA LEU A 21 -6.25 -5.87 -11.72
C LEU A 21 -5.34 -7.07 -11.48
N ILE A 22 -5.42 -8.09 -12.32
CA ILE A 22 -4.50 -9.22 -12.37
C ILE A 22 -3.62 -9.07 -13.61
N VAL A 23 -2.30 -9.07 -13.45
CA VAL A 23 -1.33 -9.04 -14.53
C VAL A 23 -0.45 -10.28 -14.42
N GLU A 24 -0.70 -11.27 -15.29
CA GLU A 24 -0.12 -12.60 -15.24
C GLU A 24 -0.18 -13.19 -16.65
N ASP A 25 0.92 -13.71 -17.18
CA ASP A 25 0.94 -14.28 -18.53
C ASP A 25 0.37 -15.71 -18.59
N ASP A 26 0.51 -16.47 -17.51
CA ASP A 26 -0.11 -17.79 -17.41
C ASP A 26 -1.64 -17.66 -17.24
N ILE A 27 -2.38 -18.19 -18.23
CA ILE A 27 -3.83 -18.09 -18.27
C ILE A 27 -4.50 -18.88 -17.13
N GLU A 28 -3.93 -20.04 -16.74
CA GLU A 28 -4.51 -20.90 -15.71
C GLU A 28 -4.38 -20.24 -14.34
N ILE A 29 -3.23 -19.64 -14.05
CA ILE A 29 -2.99 -18.89 -12.81
C ILE A 29 -3.89 -17.65 -12.78
N ARG A 30 -3.93 -16.88 -13.87
CA ARG A 30 -4.74 -15.67 -14.00
C ARG A 30 -6.23 -15.93 -13.79
N ASP A 31 -6.77 -16.96 -14.45
CA ASP A 31 -8.19 -17.32 -14.35
C ASP A 31 -8.50 -17.95 -12.98
N GLY A 32 -7.58 -18.71 -12.41
CA GLY A 32 -7.68 -19.22 -11.05
C GLY A 32 -7.81 -18.09 -10.01
N ILE A 33 -6.97 -17.08 -10.09
CA ILE A 33 -7.04 -15.89 -9.19
C ILE A 33 -8.38 -15.17 -9.40
N GLU A 34 -8.82 -14.96 -10.64
CA GLU A 34 -10.08 -14.28 -10.96
C GLU A 34 -11.27 -14.94 -10.27
N ILE A 35 -11.37 -16.27 -10.30
CA ILE A 35 -12.47 -17.02 -9.69
C ILE A 35 -12.58 -16.68 -8.20
N TYR A 36 -11.46 -16.74 -7.46
CA TYR A 36 -11.45 -16.46 -6.04
C TYR A 36 -11.79 -15.00 -5.70
N LEU A 37 -11.30 -14.04 -6.49
CA LEU A 37 -11.61 -12.63 -6.30
C LEU A 37 -13.08 -12.32 -6.55
N LYS A 38 -13.66 -12.88 -7.63
CA LYS A 38 -15.09 -12.72 -7.93
C LYS A 38 -16.01 -13.34 -6.87
N MET A 39 -15.60 -14.45 -6.26
CA MET A 39 -16.34 -15.05 -5.11
C MET A 39 -16.37 -14.11 -3.89
N GLN A 40 -15.42 -13.20 -3.74
CA GLN A 40 -15.41 -12.16 -2.70
C GLN A 40 -16.17 -10.90 -3.09
N GLY A 41 -16.72 -10.83 -4.30
CA GLY A 41 -17.48 -9.69 -4.80
C GLY A 41 -16.64 -8.57 -5.41
N TYR A 42 -15.37 -8.84 -5.75
CA TYR A 42 -14.52 -7.89 -6.46
C TYR A 42 -14.79 -7.88 -7.95
N ALA A 43 -14.74 -6.69 -8.56
CA ALA A 43 -14.65 -6.58 -10.01
C ALA A 43 -13.19 -6.83 -10.44
N VAL A 44 -12.98 -7.54 -11.54
CA VAL A 44 -11.65 -7.99 -11.95
C VAL A 44 -11.34 -7.56 -13.37
N TYR A 45 -10.19 -6.90 -13.54
CA TYR A 45 -9.53 -6.71 -14.83
C TYR A 45 -8.40 -7.72 -14.99
N LYS A 46 -8.12 -8.13 -16.22
CA LYS A 46 -7.04 -9.08 -16.53
C LYS A 46 -6.14 -8.54 -17.62
N ALA A 47 -4.84 -8.70 -17.45
CA ALA A 47 -3.80 -8.40 -18.42
C ALA A 47 -2.78 -9.54 -18.48
N LYS A 48 -2.19 -9.75 -19.65
CA LYS A 48 -1.20 -10.82 -19.87
C LYS A 48 0.25 -10.35 -19.79
N ASP A 49 0.48 -9.05 -19.61
CA ASP A 49 1.79 -8.44 -19.44
C ASP A 49 1.67 -7.00 -18.95
N GLY A 50 2.82 -6.39 -18.61
CA GLY A 50 2.87 -5.05 -18.05
C GLY A 50 2.35 -3.95 -18.98
N ILE A 51 2.45 -4.10 -20.30
CA ILE A 51 1.96 -3.10 -21.26
C ILE A 51 0.44 -3.03 -21.21
N GLU A 52 -0.22 -4.19 -21.33
CA GLU A 52 -1.67 -4.30 -21.25
C GLU A 52 -2.19 -3.86 -19.87
N GLY A 53 -1.45 -4.21 -18.80
CA GLY A 53 -1.76 -3.78 -17.44
C GLY A 53 -1.76 -2.25 -17.28
N LEU A 54 -0.75 -1.56 -17.79
CA LEU A 54 -0.69 -0.09 -17.74
C LEU A 54 -1.79 0.56 -18.59
N GLU A 55 -2.16 -0.04 -19.72
CA GLU A 55 -3.27 0.45 -20.55
C GLU A 55 -4.62 0.35 -19.82
N ILE A 56 -4.86 -0.77 -19.12
CA ILE A 56 -6.06 -0.94 -18.29
C ILE A 56 -6.11 0.10 -17.19
N ILE A 57 -5.01 0.32 -16.46
CA ILE A 57 -4.93 1.31 -15.38
C ILE A 57 -5.21 2.72 -15.87
N LYS A 58 -4.75 3.07 -17.07
CA LYS A 58 -4.97 4.39 -17.66
C LYS A 58 -6.44 4.66 -17.98
N ASN A 59 -7.20 3.62 -18.33
CA ASN A 59 -8.56 3.74 -18.83
C ASN A 59 -9.64 3.34 -17.80
N ASN A 60 -9.25 2.78 -16.67
CA ASN A 60 -10.19 2.26 -15.67
C ASN A 60 -9.74 2.62 -14.26
N GLU A 61 -10.68 2.67 -13.34
CA GLU A 61 -10.39 2.78 -11.93
C GLU A 61 -9.89 1.42 -11.39
N VAL A 62 -8.69 1.43 -10.79
CA VAL A 62 -8.08 0.24 -10.17
C VAL A 62 -7.76 0.57 -8.71
N HIS A 63 -8.15 -0.33 -7.80
CA HIS A 63 -7.97 -0.17 -6.36
C HIS A 63 -6.85 -1.04 -5.80
N LEU A 64 -6.45 -2.09 -6.52
CA LEU A 64 -5.33 -2.97 -6.20
C LEU A 64 -4.87 -3.68 -7.47
N ALA A 65 -3.56 -3.88 -7.63
CA ALA A 65 -3.00 -4.74 -8.66
C ALA A 65 -2.28 -5.96 -8.06
N ILE A 66 -2.47 -7.12 -8.68
CA ILE A 66 -1.70 -8.35 -8.47
C ILE A 66 -0.86 -8.52 -9.73
N VAL A 67 0.48 -8.51 -9.60
CA VAL A 67 1.38 -8.43 -10.74
C VAL A 67 2.44 -9.52 -10.66
N ASP A 68 2.52 -10.39 -11.67
CA ASP A 68 3.64 -11.31 -11.78
C ASP A 68 4.94 -10.58 -12.14
N ILE A 69 6.05 -11.02 -11.58
CA ILE A 69 7.37 -10.47 -11.88
C ILE A 69 7.80 -10.85 -13.29
N MET A 70 7.68 -12.13 -13.63
CA MET A 70 8.25 -12.70 -14.84
C MET A 70 7.21 -12.78 -15.95
N MET A 71 7.14 -11.75 -16.78
CA MET A 71 6.21 -11.71 -17.91
C MET A 71 6.92 -11.29 -19.20
N PRO A 72 6.42 -11.71 -20.37
CA PRO A 72 6.93 -11.29 -21.66
C PRO A 72 6.66 -9.80 -21.93
N ARG A 73 7.40 -9.20 -22.84
CA ARG A 73 7.31 -7.80 -23.32
C ARG A 73 7.67 -6.77 -22.24
N MET A 74 6.93 -6.68 -21.18
CA MET A 74 7.19 -5.82 -20.02
C MET A 74 7.00 -6.65 -18.75
N ASP A 75 8.07 -6.82 -17.99
CA ASP A 75 8.06 -7.49 -16.70
C ASP A 75 7.33 -6.67 -15.63
N GLY A 76 6.95 -7.34 -14.54
CA GLY A 76 6.19 -6.70 -13.45
C GLY A 76 6.97 -5.60 -12.73
N ILE A 77 8.31 -5.72 -12.65
CA ILE A 77 9.18 -4.73 -12.02
C ILE A 77 9.09 -3.40 -12.78
N ARG A 78 9.29 -3.44 -14.09
CA ARG A 78 9.16 -2.27 -14.97
C ARG A 78 7.76 -1.68 -14.95
N MET A 79 6.74 -2.55 -14.97
CA MET A 79 5.36 -2.10 -14.88
C MET A 79 5.10 -1.30 -13.60
N VAL A 80 5.54 -1.81 -12.43
CA VAL A 80 5.33 -1.11 -11.15
C VAL A 80 6.12 0.19 -11.08
N GLN A 81 7.35 0.26 -11.62
CA GLN A 81 8.10 1.51 -11.74
C GLN A 81 7.34 2.58 -12.54
N GLU A 82 6.75 2.23 -13.68
CA GLU A 82 5.95 3.15 -14.48
C GLU A 82 4.65 3.54 -13.77
N LEU A 83 3.97 2.59 -13.14
CA LEU A 83 2.76 2.79 -12.38
C LEU A 83 2.99 3.82 -11.25
N ARG A 84 4.07 3.68 -10.49
CA ARG A 84 4.38 4.54 -9.33
C ARG A 84 4.67 6.00 -9.67
N LYS A 85 4.87 6.35 -10.94
CA LYS A 85 4.98 7.74 -11.36
C LYS A 85 3.67 8.53 -11.18
N ASN A 86 2.51 7.83 -11.27
CA ASN A 86 1.21 8.49 -11.29
C ASN A 86 0.18 7.90 -10.31
N TYR A 87 0.39 6.67 -9.82
CA TYR A 87 -0.59 5.94 -9.03
C TYR A 87 0.00 5.41 -7.73
N ASP A 88 -0.81 5.44 -6.67
CA ASP A 88 -0.45 5.07 -5.29
C ASP A 88 -1.27 3.90 -4.71
N PHE A 89 -2.18 3.30 -5.49
CA PHE A 89 -2.94 2.15 -5.01
C PHE A 89 -2.04 0.93 -4.74
N PRO A 90 -2.44 0.01 -3.83
CA PRO A 90 -1.60 -1.12 -3.43
C PRO A 90 -1.32 -2.10 -4.57
N VAL A 91 -0.08 -2.61 -4.57
CA VAL A 91 0.42 -3.62 -5.51
C VAL A 91 0.96 -4.83 -4.75
N ILE A 92 0.43 -6.02 -5.06
CA ILE A 92 0.95 -7.31 -4.59
C ILE A 92 1.72 -7.95 -5.74
N MET A 93 3.00 -8.24 -5.53
CA MET A 93 3.81 -8.94 -6.52
C MET A 93 3.72 -10.46 -6.35
N LEU A 94 3.62 -11.20 -7.44
CA LEU A 94 3.79 -12.65 -7.47
C LEU A 94 5.23 -12.97 -7.89
N SER A 95 5.94 -13.80 -7.13
CA SER A 95 7.34 -14.15 -7.42
C SER A 95 7.59 -15.65 -7.39
N ALA A 96 8.52 -16.15 -8.22
CA ALA A 96 9.00 -17.52 -8.11
C ALA A 96 9.83 -17.71 -6.83
N LYS A 97 9.80 -18.91 -6.24
CA LYS A 97 10.42 -19.22 -4.94
C LYS A 97 11.96 -19.10 -4.92
N SER A 98 12.60 -19.03 -6.09
CA SER A 98 14.08 -19.10 -6.25
C SER A 98 14.80 -17.76 -6.27
N GLU A 99 14.09 -16.62 -6.23
CA GLU A 99 14.70 -15.32 -6.52
C GLU A 99 14.49 -14.34 -5.36
N GLU A 100 15.26 -14.54 -4.26
CA GLU A 100 15.36 -13.54 -3.19
C GLU A 100 15.81 -12.16 -3.71
N VAL A 101 16.63 -12.16 -4.78
CA VAL A 101 17.11 -10.94 -5.43
C VAL A 101 15.97 -10.17 -6.10
N ASP A 102 14.99 -10.86 -6.71
CA ASP A 102 13.85 -10.22 -7.35
C ASP A 102 12.84 -9.68 -6.34
N LYS A 103 12.73 -10.30 -5.16
CA LYS A 103 11.92 -9.76 -4.05
C LYS A 103 12.48 -8.41 -3.59
N ILE A 104 13.80 -8.31 -3.41
CA ILE A 104 14.47 -7.07 -3.00
C ILE A 104 14.37 -6.02 -4.13
N ALA A 105 14.54 -6.42 -5.38
CA ALA A 105 14.38 -5.52 -6.53
C ALA A 105 12.95 -4.98 -6.65
N GLY A 106 11.96 -5.85 -6.52
CA GLY A 106 10.55 -5.47 -6.62
C GLY A 106 10.07 -4.57 -5.47
N LEU A 107 10.54 -4.81 -4.23
CA LEU A 107 10.27 -3.93 -3.09
C LEU A 107 10.89 -2.54 -3.28
N ASN A 108 12.12 -2.47 -3.83
CA ASN A 108 12.80 -1.21 -4.13
C ASN A 108 12.01 -0.30 -5.08
N ILE A 109 11.07 -0.84 -5.85
CA ILE A 109 10.25 -0.12 -6.82
C ILE A 109 8.87 0.29 -6.29
N GLY A 110 8.53 -0.02 -5.03
CA GLY A 110 7.29 0.42 -4.40
C GLY A 110 6.13 -0.59 -4.45
N ALA A 111 6.40 -1.89 -4.52
CA ALA A 111 5.38 -2.90 -4.22
C ALA A 111 5.02 -2.88 -2.74
N ASP A 112 3.76 -3.16 -2.40
CA ASP A 112 3.26 -3.10 -1.03
C ASP A 112 3.30 -4.46 -0.33
N ASP A 113 3.32 -5.55 -1.11
CA ASP A 113 3.36 -6.93 -0.59
C ASP A 113 3.88 -7.92 -1.64
N TYR A 114 4.22 -9.14 -1.19
CA TYR A 114 4.74 -10.24 -2.01
C TYR A 114 4.06 -11.55 -1.68
N VAL A 115 3.80 -12.34 -2.73
CA VAL A 115 3.34 -13.72 -2.62
C VAL A 115 4.22 -14.61 -3.48
N THR A 116 4.76 -15.66 -2.88
CA THR A 116 5.64 -16.61 -3.58
C THR A 116 4.82 -17.70 -4.28
N LYS A 117 5.12 -17.96 -5.55
CA LYS A 117 4.58 -19.10 -6.30
C LYS A 117 5.31 -20.41 -5.90
N PRO A 118 4.61 -21.55 -5.70
CA PRO A 118 3.16 -21.69 -5.70
C PRO A 118 2.55 -21.14 -4.41
N PHE A 119 1.44 -20.43 -4.51
CA PHE A 119 0.72 -19.87 -3.38
C PHE A 119 -0.62 -20.55 -3.13
N GLN A 120 -1.11 -20.45 -1.91
CA GLN A 120 -2.47 -20.88 -1.60
C GLN A 120 -3.46 -19.75 -1.90
N PRO A 121 -4.58 -20.02 -2.61
CA PRO A 121 -5.57 -18.99 -2.93
C PRO A 121 -6.07 -18.20 -1.73
N LEU A 122 -6.27 -18.86 -0.59
CA LEU A 122 -6.71 -18.20 0.65
C LEU A 122 -5.67 -17.23 1.22
N GLU A 123 -4.37 -17.54 1.06
CA GLU A 123 -3.30 -16.61 1.44
C GLU A 123 -3.34 -15.34 0.60
N LEU A 124 -3.41 -15.48 -0.72
CA LEU A 124 -3.52 -14.33 -1.63
C LEU A 124 -4.76 -13.48 -1.32
N LEU A 125 -5.92 -14.11 -1.10
CA LEU A 125 -7.15 -13.40 -0.72
C LEU A 125 -7.02 -12.65 0.60
N ALA A 126 -6.39 -13.24 1.61
CA ALA A 126 -6.17 -12.57 2.90
C ALA A 126 -5.34 -11.30 2.72
N ARG A 127 -4.29 -11.34 1.87
CA ARG A 127 -3.45 -10.19 1.54
C ARG A 127 -4.22 -9.13 0.75
N VAL A 128 -4.98 -9.52 -0.27
CA VAL A 128 -5.85 -8.61 -1.05
C VAL A 128 -6.83 -7.88 -0.12
N ASN A 129 -7.54 -8.63 0.74
CA ASN A 129 -8.48 -8.05 1.70
C ASN A 129 -7.79 -7.08 2.68
N SER A 130 -6.59 -7.44 3.16
CA SER A 130 -5.80 -6.61 4.05
C SER A 130 -5.36 -5.31 3.37
N GLN A 131 -4.88 -5.39 2.12
CA GLN A 131 -4.43 -4.22 1.34
C GLN A 131 -5.59 -3.30 0.99
N LEU A 132 -6.73 -3.82 0.51
CA LEU A 132 -7.92 -3.03 0.15
C LEU A 132 -8.52 -2.33 1.37
N ARG A 133 -8.64 -3.01 2.53
CA ARG A 133 -9.10 -2.38 3.77
C ARG A 133 -8.20 -1.22 4.19
N ARG A 134 -6.88 -1.36 4.02
CA ARG A 134 -5.90 -0.30 4.30
C ARG A 134 -6.06 0.87 3.34
N TYR A 135 -6.26 0.56 2.05
CA TYR A 135 -6.44 1.56 1.01
C TYR A 135 -7.74 2.35 1.17
N ALA A 136 -8.83 1.67 1.56
CA ALA A 136 -10.10 2.33 1.88
C ALA A 136 -9.96 3.36 3.02
N ARG A 137 -9.23 3.01 4.08
CA ARG A 137 -8.91 3.95 5.17
C ARG A 137 -8.02 5.09 4.71
N TYR A 138 -7.04 4.79 3.88
CA TYR A 138 -6.15 5.78 3.27
C TYR A 138 -6.93 6.80 2.42
N ARG A 139 -7.93 6.38 1.66
CA ARG A 139 -8.80 7.28 0.88
C ARG A 139 -9.91 7.96 1.68
N GLY A 140 -9.99 7.73 2.99
CA GLY A 140 -11.03 8.32 3.84
C GLY A 140 -12.44 7.75 3.59
N LEU A 141 -12.55 6.61 2.92
CA LEU A 141 -13.80 5.94 2.59
C LEU A 141 -14.44 5.26 3.82
N GLU A 142 -13.65 4.94 4.85
CA GLU A 142 -14.14 4.52 6.17
C GLU A 142 -14.08 5.71 7.14
N ARG A 143 -15.15 6.49 7.23
CA ARG A 143 -15.28 7.53 8.25
C ARG A 143 -15.37 6.87 9.63
N LYS A 144 -14.47 7.23 10.54
CA LYS A 144 -14.64 7.05 11.98
C LYS A 144 -15.01 8.37 12.63
N ASP A 145 -16.09 8.30 13.40
CA ASP A 145 -16.55 9.13 14.51
C ASP A 145 -15.96 10.54 14.70
N ASP A 146 -16.90 11.48 14.75
CA ASP A 146 -16.85 12.85 15.23
C ASP A 146 -16.03 13.04 16.53
N THR A 147 -14.74 13.24 16.39
CA THR A 147 -13.98 14.04 17.34
C THR A 147 -13.37 15.21 16.57
N ASN A 148 -13.79 16.41 16.91
CA ASN A 148 -13.59 17.68 16.22
C ASN A 148 -12.13 18.20 16.27
N GLN A 149 -11.11 17.31 16.39
CA GLN A 149 -9.68 17.66 16.36
C GLN A 149 -8.96 16.76 15.36
N GLU A 150 -8.42 17.38 14.31
CA GLU A 150 -7.55 16.68 13.35
C GLU A 150 -6.31 16.15 14.07
N ARG A 151 -5.96 14.89 13.81
CA ARG A 151 -4.78 14.25 14.39
C ARG A 151 -3.56 14.57 13.53
N ILE A 152 -2.88 15.64 13.90
CA ILE A 152 -1.70 16.13 13.20
C ILE A 152 -0.46 15.83 14.05
N TYR A 153 0.55 15.24 13.43
CA TYR A 153 1.86 14.96 14.01
C TYR A 153 2.90 15.82 13.33
N MET A 154 3.75 16.49 14.10
CA MET A 154 4.79 17.37 13.58
C MET A 154 6.16 16.99 14.13
N VAL A 155 7.15 16.85 13.25
CA VAL A 155 8.56 16.65 13.63
C VAL A 155 9.44 17.43 12.66
N GLY A 156 10.07 18.49 13.16
CA GLY A 156 10.84 19.40 12.31
C GLY A 156 9.97 20.02 11.23
N GLY A 157 10.36 19.84 9.96
CA GLY A 157 9.57 20.29 8.80
C GLY A 157 8.51 19.31 8.32
N ILE A 158 8.39 18.12 8.93
CA ILE A 158 7.39 17.12 8.54
C ILE A 158 6.09 17.38 9.30
N GLU A 159 4.99 17.54 8.56
CA GLU A 159 3.63 17.55 9.06
C GLU A 159 2.88 16.35 8.47
N LEU A 160 2.32 15.49 9.33
CA LEU A 160 1.52 14.34 8.94
C LEU A 160 0.12 14.47 9.53
N ASN A 161 -0.89 14.55 8.66
CA ASN A 161 -2.30 14.55 9.04
C ASN A 161 -2.86 13.13 8.90
N GLU A 162 -3.16 12.47 10.03
CA GLU A 162 -3.66 11.09 10.03
C GLU A 162 -5.08 10.98 9.48
N ASP A 163 -5.89 12.02 9.64
CA ASP A 163 -7.30 11.99 9.23
C ASP A 163 -7.49 12.30 7.74
N LYS A 164 -6.65 13.19 7.19
CA LYS A 164 -6.60 13.50 5.75
C LYS A 164 -5.67 12.58 4.97
N VAL A 165 -4.85 11.80 5.68
CA VAL A 165 -3.79 10.95 5.10
C VAL A 165 -2.84 11.75 4.21
N GLU A 166 -2.47 12.94 4.67
CA GLU A 166 -1.56 13.86 3.99
C GLU A 166 -0.24 13.96 4.72
N VAL A 167 0.83 14.09 3.97
CA VAL A 167 2.17 14.41 4.48
C VAL A 167 2.70 15.63 3.76
N ARG A 168 3.20 16.59 4.53
CA ARG A 168 3.91 17.76 4.01
C ARG A 168 5.32 17.79 4.58
N VAL A 169 6.25 18.25 3.78
CA VAL A 169 7.63 18.52 4.18
C VAL A 169 7.94 19.95 3.82
N ASP A 170 8.26 20.78 4.81
CA ASP A 170 8.48 22.23 4.66
C ASP A 170 7.32 22.92 3.89
N GLY A 171 6.08 22.45 4.13
CA GLY A 171 4.85 22.95 3.52
C GLY A 171 4.46 22.30 2.18
N GLU A 172 5.37 21.61 1.50
CA GLU A 172 5.12 20.95 0.22
C GLU A 172 4.50 19.57 0.42
N LEU A 173 3.45 19.27 -0.37
CA LEU A 173 2.75 17.98 -0.31
C LEU A 173 3.63 16.85 -0.86
N VAL A 174 3.79 15.78 -0.07
CA VAL A 174 4.58 14.59 -0.43
C VAL A 174 3.65 13.39 -0.62
N LYS A 175 3.71 12.74 -1.77
CA LYS A 175 2.93 11.52 -2.06
C LYS A 175 3.65 10.28 -1.52
N LEU A 176 3.03 9.63 -0.56
CA LEU A 176 3.46 8.33 -0.04
C LEU A 176 2.50 7.24 -0.49
N THR A 177 3.01 6.00 -0.63
CA THR A 177 2.13 4.84 -0.76
C THR A 177 1.44 4.54 0.58
N PRO A 178 0.34 3.76 0.61
CA PRO A 178 -0.35 3.42 1.86
C PRO A 178 0.56 2.80 2.93
N ILE A 179 1.52 1.97 2.53
CA ILE A 179 2.48 1.35 3.46
C ILE A 179 3.50 2.38 3.95
N GLU A 180 4.06 3.18 3.07
CA GLU A 180 5.01 4.24 3.45
C GLU A 180 4.39 5.22 4.44
N PHE A 181 3.15 5.66 4.18
CA PHE A 181 2.40 6.51 5.09
C PHE A 181 2.25 5.88 6.49
N LYS A 182 1.91 4.59 6.57
CA LYS A 182 1.73 3.88 7.84
C LYS A 182 3.04 3.72 8.61
N ILE A 183 4.13 3.41 7.91
CA ILE A 183 5.45 3.34 8.54
C ILE A 183 5.80 4.72 9.12
N LEU A 184 5.66 5.77 8.33
CA LEU A 184 5.96 7.13 8.79
C LEU A 184 5.06 7.53 9.97
N LEU A 185 3.76 7.27 9.89
CA LEU A 185 2.80 7.53 10.97
C LEU A 185 3.16 6.79 12.25
N LEU A 186 3.52 5.49 12.15
CA LEU A 186 3.95 4.70 13.31
C LEU A 186 5.15 5.34 14.02
N LEU A 187 6.13 5.78 13.26
CA LEU A 187 7.34 6.41 13.79
C LEU A 187 7.05 7.81 14.35
N MET A 188 6.21 8.60 13.67
CA MET A 188 5.84 9.96 14.10
C MET A 188 4.91 10.00 15.31
N LYS A 189 4.18 8.92 15.62
CA LYS A 189 3.43 8.79 16.88
C LYS A 189 4.31 8.64 18.12
N SER A 190 5.58 8.30 17.95
CA SER A 190 6.53 8.11 19.05
C SER A 190 7.93 8.59 18.65
N PRO A 191 8.13 9.90 18.45
CA PRO A 191 9.42 10.44 18.05
C PRO A 191 10.54 10.09 19.06
N GLY A 192 11.70 9.73 18.55
CA GLY A 192 12.85 9.28 19.34
C GLY A 192 12.83 7.79 19.71
N ARG A 193 11.66 7.13 19.68
CA ARG A 193 11.57 5.68 19.93
C ARG A 193 12.15 4.91 18.74
N VAL A 194 12.97 3.89 19.06
CA VAL A 194 13.47 2.93 18.06
C VAL A 194 12.51 1.78 17.95
N PHE A 195 12.10 1.47 16.72
CA PHE A 195 11.29 0.32 16.37
C PHE A 195 12.15 -0.67 15.58
N SER A 196 12.14 -1.95 15.96
CA SER A 196 12.79 -2.98 15.15
C SER A 196 12.05 -3.17 13.82
N ALA A 197 12.73 -3.77 12.83
CA ALA A 197 12.09 -4.10 11.56
C ALA A 197 10.90 -5.04 11.76
N ASP A 198 11.03 -6.02 12.66
CA ASP A 198 9.96 -6.95 13.02
C ASP A 198 8.77 -6.21 13.63
N GLU A 199 9.00 -5.30 14.59
CA GLU A 199 7.94 -4.52 15.22
C GLU A 199 7.22 -3.61 14.21
N ILE A 200 7.96 -2.98 13.29
CA ILE A 200 7.37 -2.18 12.21
C ILE A 200 6.52 -3.07 11.32
N TYR A 201 7.05 -4.21 10.89
CA TYR A 201 6.32 -5.15 10.05
C TYR A 201 5.01 -5.59 10.72
N GLU A 202 5.08 -6.12 11.93
CA GLU A 202 3.90 -6.61 12.65
C GLU A 202 2.82 -5.55 12.84
N ARG A 203 3.22 -4.32 13.18
CA ARG A 203 2.27 -3.22 13.40
C ARG A 203 1.67 -2.64 12.12
N VAL A 204 2.45 -2.61 11.04
CA VAL A 204 2.02 -2.01 9.77
C VAL A 204 1.26 -3.01 8.92
N TRP A 205 1.73 -4.25 8.81
CA TRP A 205 1.05 -5.30 8.05
C TRP A 205 -0.01 -6.03 8.88
N ASN A 206 0.03 -5.90 10.21
CA ASN A 206 -0.85 -6.60 11.16
C ASN A 206 -0.77 -8.12 11.01
N GLU A 207 0.42 -8.61 10.75
CA GLU A 207 0.78 -10.01 10.55
C GLU A 207 2.10 -10.30 11.26
N ARG A 208 2.38 -11.58 11.54
CA ARG A 208 3.65 -11.98 12.10
C ARG A 208 4.79 -11.65 11.13
N ALA A 209 5.91 -11.16 11.64
CA ALA A 209 7.06 -10.83 10.82
C ALA A 209 7.60 -12.07 10.09
N ILE A 210 7.48 -12.09 8.76
CA ILE A 210 7.95 -13.19 7.90
C ILE A 210 9.13 -12.72 7.05
N ASN A 211 9.09 -11.47 6.56
CA ASN A 211 10.13 -10.88 5.73
C ASN A 211 10.29 -9.39 6.06
N THR A 212 11.25 -9.09 6.91
CA THR A 212 11.53 -7.74 7.40
C THR A 212 12.37 -6.89 6.45
N ASP A 213 12.96 -7.48 5.41
CA ASP A 213 13.70 -6.74 4.38
C ASP A 213 12.80 -5.75 3.65
N THR A 214 11.50 -6.06 3.58
CA THR A 214 10.46 -5.16 3.07
C THR A 214 10.47 -3.81 3.78
N VAL A 215 10.66 -3.80 5.11
CA VAL A 215 10.69 -2.56 5.91
C VAL A 215 11.85 -1.67 5.49
N MET A 216 13.04 -2.25 5.28
CA MET A 216 14.24 -1.51 4.87
C MET A 216 14.01 -0.77 3.55
N VAL A 217 13.33 -1.42 2.63
CA VAL A 217 13.04 -0.84 1.32
C VAL A 217 12.05 0.32 1.41
N HIS A 218 10.95 0.14 2.14
CA HIS A 218 10.00 1.23 2.36
C HIS A 218 10.63 2.40 3.11
N VAL A 219 11.48 2.14 4.10
CA VAL A 219 12.25 3.18 4.77
C VAL A 219 13.15 3.96 3.80
N ARG A 220 13.80 3.28 2.87
CA ARG A 220 14.57 3.94 1.81
C ARG A 220 13.68 4.80 0.93
N ASN A 221 12.56 4.28 0.45
CA ASN A 221 11.62 5.01 -0.40
C ASN A 221 11.00 6.21 0.31
N ILE A 222 10.69 6.08 1.61
CA ILE A 222 10.24 7.21 2.43
C ILE A 222 11.33 8.29 2.47
N ARG A 223 12.59 7.92 2.74
CA ARG A 223 13.71 8.89 2.76
C ARG A 223 13.87 9.63 1.43
N GLU A 224 13.75 8.93 0.30
CA GLU A 224 13.83 9.53 -1.03
C GLU A 224 12.75 10.61 -1.25
N LYS A 225 11.65 10.55 -0.48
CA LYS A 225 10.52 11.47 -0.60
C LYS A 225 10.50 12.58 0.46
N ILE A 226 11.02 12.33 1.66
CA ILE A 226 10.93 13.28 2.78
C ILE A 226 12.27 13.95 3.15
N GLU A 227 13.41 13.40 2.71
CA GLU A 227 14.73 13.91 3.07
C GLU A 227 15.35 14.72 1.93
N PHE A 228 16.00 15.82 2.25
CA PHE A 228 16.79 16.57 1.27
C PHE A 228 17.97 15.74 0.74
N ASN A 229 18.64 15.01 1.64
CA ASN A 229 19.68 14.03 1.29
C ASN A 229 19.35 12.67 1.90
N PRO A 230 18.80 11.70 1.12
CA PRO A 230 18.43 10.38 1.61
C PRO A 230 19.60 9.57 2.20
N LYS A 231 20.85 9.87 1.79
CA LYS A 231 22.07 9.20 2.30
C LYS A 231 22.50 9.73 3.67
N GLU A 232 22.17 10.97 3.96
CA GLU A 232 22.41 11.64 5.24
C GLU A 232 21.08 12.14 5.83
N PRO A 233 20.16 11.23 6.18
CA PRO A 233 18.80 11.59 6.54
C PRO A 233 18.77 12.47 7.80
N LYS A 234 17.96 13.52 7.76
CA LYS A 234 17.73 14.41 8.89
C LYS A 234 16.69 13.81 9.85
N TYR A 235 15.59 13.32 9.31
CA TYR A 235 14.41 12.89 10.06
C TYR A 235 14.40 11.40 10.39
N LEU A 236 14.44 10.53 9.37
CA LEU A 236 14.29 9.09 9.53
C LEU A 236 15.67 8.42 9.68
N LYS A 237 16.04 8.11 10.93
CA LYS A 237 17.35 7.54 11.27
C LYS A 237 17.32 6.03 11.37
N VAL A 238 18.45 5.40 11.01
CA VAL A 238 18.74 4.01 11.36
C VAL A 238 19.52 3.94 12.67
N VAL A 239 19.15 3.03 13.53
CA VAL A 239 19.93 2.64 14.70
C VAL A 239 20.51 1.27 14.42
N TRP A 240 21.80 1.23 14.10
CA TRP A 240 22.47 0.03 13.61
C TRP A 240 22.30 -1.17 14.54
N GLY A 241 21.89 -2.30 13.99
CA GLY A 241 21.61 -3.53 14.72
C GLY A 241 20.33 -3.53 15.55
N VAL A 242 19.54 -2.41 15.57
CA VAL A 242 18.33 -2.28 16.38
C VAL A 242 17.09 -2.01 15.52
N GLY A 243 17.11 -0.97 14.66
CA GLY A 243 15.94 -0.61 13.86
C GLY A 243 15.94 0.84 13.39
N TYR A 244 14.76 1.43 13.36
CA TYR A 244 14.50 2.76 12.80
C TYR A 244 13.75 3.67 13.78
N LYS A 245 13.99 4.97 13.68
CA LYS A 245 13.27 5.99 14.44
C LYS A 245 13.08 7.28 13.62
N ILE A 246 12.09 8.09 13.97
CA ILE A 246 12.08 9.50 13.65
C ILE A 246 12.84 10.25 14.73
N GLU A 247 13.72 11.19 14.35
CA GLU A 247 14.49 11.99 15.31
C GLU A 247 13.57 12.99 16.03
N ASN A 248 13.75 13.14 17.35
CA ASN A 248 12.83 13.95 18.16
C ASN A 248 13.03 15.47 17.96
N ASN A 249 14.26 15.89 17.58
CA ASN A 249 14.65 17.29 17.44
C ASN A 249 15.30 17.56 16.08
N ALA A 250 14.63 17.14 14.99
CA ALA A 250 15.14 17.31 13.64
C ALA A 250 14.84 18.71 13.05
#